data_4e998a8fd894419e4d54c4585282ef8f
#
_entry.id   4e998a8fd894419e4d54c4585282ef8f
#
_cell.length_a   1.000
_cell.length_b   1.000
_cell.length_c   1.000
_cell.angle_alpha   90.00
_cell.angle_beta   90.00
_cell.angle_gamma   90.00
#
_symmetry.space_group_name_H-M   'P 1'
#
loop_
_entity.id
_entity.type
_entity.pdbx_description
1 polymer ?
#
loop_
_entity_poly.entity_id
_entity_poly.type
_entity_poly.pdbx_seq_one_letter_code
_entity_poly.pdbx_strand_id
1 'polypeptide(L)'
;MAYQASHKFARIAPRKARLVADLIRGMRIDEALNSLEFSKKRGAWYLKSVLKSAIANAEEREADLERLFVQKSWVDEGRTIKRFRPKDRGRAHPIRKRTSHLHIVLEEGN
;
A
#
# COMPACT_ATOMS: atom_id res chain seq x y z
N MET A 1 7.08 0.34 -20.44
CA MET A 1 7.32 -0.83 -19.59
C MET A 1 6.85 -0.52 -18.17
N ALA A 2 6.24 -1.50 -17.53
CA ALA A 2 5.68 -1.33 -16.19
C ALA A 2 6.56 -1.97 -15.13
N TYR A 3 6.62 -1.35 -13.96
CA TYR A 3 7.41 -1.83 -12.82
C TYR A 3 6.48 -1.99 -11.64
N GLN A 4 6.44 -3.17 -11.07
CA GLN A 4 5.46 -3.52 -10.05
C GLN A 4 6.13 -3.92 -8.73
N ALA A 5 5.46 -3.59 -7.63
CA ALA A 5 5.81 -4.13 -6.32
C ALA A 5 4.53 -4.37 -5.52
N SER A 6 4.61 -5.28 -4.57
CA SER A 6 3.48 -5.65 -3.74
C SER A 6 3.94 -5.90 -2.30
N HIS A 7 3.06 -5.64 -1.36
CA HIS A 7 3.24 -6.03 0.04
C HIS A 7 2.01 -6.84 0.43
N LYS A 8 2.22 -8.14 0.62
CA LYS A 8 1.12 -9.05 0.98
C LYS A 8 0.97 -9.13 2.50
N PHE A 9 -0.26 -9.32 2.96
CA PHE A 9 -0.61 -9.52 4.37
C PHE A 9 -0.21 -8.35 5.28
N ALA A 10 -0.33 -7.13 4.77
CA ALA A 10 -0.14 -5.94 5.61
C ALA A 10 -1.24 -5.87 6.67
N ARG A 11 -0.86 -5.58 7.91
CA ARG A 11 -1.79 -5.54 9.06
C ARG A 11 -2.56 -4.22 9.08
N ILE A 12 -3.40 -4.02 8.06
CA ILE A 12 -4.24 -2.84 7.92
C ILE A 12 -5.54 -3.26 7.21
N ALA A 13 -6.66 -2.63 7.61
CA ALA A 13 -7.93 -2.89 6.95
C ALA A 13 -7.89 -2.36 5.51
N PRO A 14 -8.39 -3.12 4.51
CA PRO A 14 -8.35 -2.68 3.10
C PRO A 14 -8.98 -1.31 2.88
N ARG A 15 -10.07 -1.02 3.57
CA ARG A 15 -10.79 0.25 3.44
C ARG A 15 -9.90 1.44 3.78
N LYS A 16 -9.11 1.33 4.85
CA LYS A 16 -8.19 2.39 5.27
C LYS A 16 -7.02 2.54 4.31
N ALA A 17 -6.48 1.42 3.84
CA ALA A 17 -5.38 1.44 2.88
C ALA A 17 -5.81 2.01 1.52
N ARG A 18 -7.04 1.75 1.09
CA ARG A 18 -7.57 2.26 -0.18
C ARG A 18 -7.64 3.78 -0.22
N LEU A 19 -7.89 4.43 0.91
CA LEU A 19 -7.92 5.89 0.95
C LEU A 19 -6.58 6.49 0.52
N VAL A 20 -5.49 5.88 0.97
CA VAL A 20 -4.15 6.35 0.62
C VAL A 20 -3.75 5.90 -0.79
N ALA A 21 -4.10 4.67 -1.17
CA ALA A 21 -3.81 4.16 -2.51
C ALA A 21 -4.47 5.02 -3.60
N ASP A 22 -5.70 5.46 -3.35
CA ASP A 22 -6.42 6.32 -4.29
C ASP A 22 -5.78 7.69 -4.42
N LEU A 23 -5.18 8.20 -3.33
CA LEU A 23 -4.56 9.51 -3.32
C LEU A 23 -3.35 9.61 -4.24
N ILE A 24 -2.50 8.57 -4.27
CA ILE A 24 -1.24 8.61 -5.02
C ILE A 24 -1.38 8.21 -6.49
N ARG A 25 -2.53 7.69 -6.88
CA ARG A 25 -2.72 7.25 -8.27
C ARG A 25 -2.61 8.43 -9.24
N GLY A 26 -1.77 8.28 -10.25
CA GLY A 26 -1.52 9.31 -11.25
C GLY A 26 -0.43 10.30 -10.88
N MET A 27 0.11 10.24 -9.66
CA MET A 27 1.19 11.13 -9.24
C MET A 27 2.54 10.67 -9.76
N ARG A 28 3.43 11.61 -9.98
CA ARG A 28 4.84 11.29 -10.23
C ARG A 28 5.44 10.72 -8.95
N ILE A 29 6.51 9.92 -9.08
CA ILE A 29 7.06 9.20 -7.93
C ILE A 29 7.53 10.11 -6.80
N ASP A 30 8.15 11.24 -7.11
CA ASP A 30 8.60 12.20 -6.11
C ASP A 30 7.42 12.84 -5.37
N GLU A 31 6.37 13.21 -6.09
CA GLU A 31 5.15 13.74 -5.48
C GLU A 31 4.46 12.69 -4.60
N ALA A 32 4.40 11.44 -5.09
CA ALA A 32 3.81 10.35 -4.33
C ALA A 32 4.59 10.08 -3.04
N LEU A 33 5.92 10.03 -3.12
CA LEU A 33 6.77 9.85 -1.94
C LEU A 33 6.55 10.97 -0.91
N ASN A 34 6.49 12.21 -1.36
CA ASN A 34 6.25 13.34 -0.47
C ASN A 34 4.88 13.27 0.19
N SER A 35 3.85 12.93 -0.58
CA SER A 35 2.50 12.77 -0.03
C SER A 35 2.44 11.70 1.04
N LEU A 36 3.11 10.56 0.80
CA LEU A 36 3.14 9.46 1.76
C LEU A 36 3.98 9.81 2.99
N GLU A 37 5.08 10.54 2.81
CA GLU A 37 5.95 10.96 3.90
C GLU A 37 5.21 11.86 4.90
N PHE A 38 4.41 12.79 4.40
CA PHE A 38 3.72 13.76 5.25
C PHE A 38 2.33 13.30 5.69
N SER A 39 1.89 12.14 5.25
CA SER A 39 0.60 11.60 5.66
C SER A 39 0.69 11.00 7.07
N LYS A 40 -0.31 11.30 7.91
CA LYS A 40 -0.41 10.74 9.24
C LYS A 40 -1.09 9.37 9.26
N LYS A 41 -1.59 8.91 8.12
CA LYS A 41 -2.31 7.65 8.02
C LYS A 41 -1.33 6.47 8.03
N ARG A 42 -1.72 5.41 8.77
CA ARG A 42 -0.90 4.20 8.85
C ARG A 42 -0.70 3.54 7.49
N GLY A 43 -1.72 3.59 6.64
CA GLY A 43 -1.64 3.05 5.28
C GLY A 43 -0.53 3.67 4.45
N ALA A 44 -0.22 4.95 4.70
CA ALA A 44 0.84 5.64 4.00
C ALA A 44 2.21 5.02 4.29
N TRP A 45 2.44 4.58 5.52
CA TRP A 45 3.69 3.92 5.90
C TRP A 45 3.91 2.64 5.08
N TYR A 46 2.86 1.81 4.96
CA TYR A 46 2.93 0.58 4.16
C TYR A 46 3.11 0.88 2.68
N LEU A 47 2.32 1.81 2.12
CA LEU A 47 2.40 2.15 0.71
C LEU A 47 3.73 2.80 0.34
N LYS A 48 4.32 3.57 1.23
CA LYS A 48 5.64 4.14 1.03
C LYS A 48 6.69 3.04 0.82
N SER A 49 6.62 1.97 1.60
CA SER A 49 7.49 0.81 1.47
C SER A 49 7.32 0.14 0.11
N VAL A 50 6.07 -0.06 -0.32
CA VAL A 50 5.76 -0.66 -1.62
C VAL A 50 6.26 0.23 -2.76
N LEU A 51 6.05 1.53 -2.65
CA LEU A 51 6.49 2.49 -3.67
C LEU A 51 8.02 2.49 -3.80
N LYS A 52 8.73 2.48 -2.70
CA LYS A 52 10.20 2.39 -2.71
C LYS A 52 10.68 1.11 -3.39
N SER A 53 10.00 -0.01 -3.13
CA SER A 53 10.34 -1.28 -3.78
C SER A 53 10.10 -1.22 -5.29
N ALA A 54 9.00 -0.61 -5.71
CA ALA A 54 8.71 -0.46 -7.14
C ALA A 54 9.74 0.44 -7.83
N ILE A 55 10.17 1.51 -7.17
CA ILE A 55 11.21 2.41 -7.68
C ILE A 55 12.53 1.65 -7.81
N ALA A 56 12.89 0.84 -6.81
CA ALA A 56 14.11 0.04 -6.86
C ALA A 56 14.08 -0.96 -8.02
N ASN A 57 12.92 -1.57 -8.28
CA ASN A 57 12.75 -2.47 -9.42
C ASN A 57 12.95 -1.73 -10.74
N ALA A 58 12.45 -0.50 -10.82
CA ALA A 58 12.61 0.33 -12.01
C ALA A 58 14.08 0.74 -12.22
N GLU A 59 14.77 1.11 -11.14
CA GLU A 59 16.20 1.46 -11.20
C GLU A 59 17.03 0.30 -11.69
N GLU A 60 16.74 -0.90 -11.23
CA GLU A 60 17.44 -2.11 -11.62
C GLU A 60 17.32 -2.36 -13.14
N ARG A 61 16.22 -1.93 -13.74
CA ARG A 61 15.99 -2.04 -15.18
C ARG A 61 16.35 -0.77 -15.95
N GLU A 62 17.10 0.11 -15.31
CA GLU A 62 17.59 1.34 -15.93
C GLU A 62 16.50 2.28 -16.45
N ALA A 63 15.36 2.32 -15.75
CA ALA A 63 14.27 3.22 -16.11
C ALA A 63 14.64 4.68 -15.86
N ASP A 64 14.03 5.59 -16.61
CA ASP A 64 14.18 7.02 -16.41
C ASP A 64 13.27 7.44 -15.24
N LEU A 65 13.87 7.61 -14.07
CA LEU A 65 13.12 7.91 -12.84
C LEU A 65 12.35 9.23 -12.92
N GLU A 66 12.82 10.19 -13.69
CA GLU A 66 12.15 11.47 -13.84
C GLU A 66 10.81 11.35 -14.58
N ARG A 67 10.65 10.29 -15.35
CA ARG A 67 9.45 10.04 -16.15
C ARG A 67 8.48 9.06 -15.51
N LEU A 68 8.84 8.48 -14.37
CA LEU A 68 8.00 7.49 -13.70
C LEU A 68 6.83 8.15 -12.98
N PHE A 69 5.67 7.52 -13.09
CA PHE A 69 4.48 7.92 -12.35
C PHE A 69 3.73 6.67 -11.88
N VAL A 70 2.86 6.85 -10.90
CA VAL A 70 2.03 5.76 -10.37
C VAL A 70 0.87 5.53 -11.33
N GLN A 71 0.97 4.50 -12.14
CA GLN A 71 -0.06 4.16 -13.10
C GLN A 71 -1.25 3.50 -12.40
N LYS A 72 -0.95 2.53 -11.55
CA LYS A 72 -1.96 1.79 -10.79
C LYS A 72 -1.55 1.68 -9.34
N SER A 73 -2.52 1.81 -8.47
CA SER A 73 -2.34 1.61 -7.05
C SER A 73 -3.66 1.06 -6.52
N TRP A 74 -3.63 -0.16 -5.98
CA TRP A 74 -4.85 -0.77 -5.47
C TRP A 74 -4.58 -1.67 -4.28
N VAL A 75 -5.64 -2.03 -3.60
CA VAL A 75 -5.58 -2.84 -2.39
C VAL A 75 -6.59 -3.98 -2.51
N ASP A 76 -6.10 -5.20 -2.36
CA ASP A 76 -6.93 -6.39 -2.30
C ASP A 76 -7.11 -6.84 -0.87
N GLU A 77 -8.21 -7.50 -0.57
CA GLU A 77 -8.44 -8.07 0.75
C GLU A 77 -7.56 -9.30 0.95
N GLY A 78 -6.86 -9.34 2.07
CA GLY A 78 -6.09 -10.50 2.49
C GLY A 78 -6.88 -11.34 3.49
N ARG A 79 -6.18 -12.29 4.10
CA ARG A 79 -6.76 -13.17 5.10
C ARG A 79 -7.18 -12.37 6.32
N THR A 80 -8.36 -12.69 6.86
CA THR A 80 -8.83 -12.12 8.12
C THR A 80 -8.33 -12.99 9.27
N ILE A 81 -7.67 -12.35 10.24
CA ILE A 81 -7.20 -13.04 11.44
C ILE A 81 -8.29 -12.92 12.49
N LYS A 82 -8.81 -14.06 12.94
CA LYS A 82 -9.83 -14.09 13.98
C LYS A 82 -9.16 -14.18 15.34
N ARG A 83 -9.59 -13.33 16.26
CA ARG A 83 -9.14 -13.33 17.65
C ARG A 83 -10.36 -13.23 18.56
N PHE A 84 -10.20 -13.66 19.78
CA PHE A 84 -11.26 -13.60 20.78
C PHE A 84 -10.77 -12.75 21.95
N ARG A 85 -11.63 -11.86 22.41
CA ARG A 85 -11.36 -11.04 23.59
C ARG A 85 -12.36 -11.45 24.66
N PRO A 86 -11.90 -11.87 25.86
CA PRO A 86 -12.82 -12.14 26.97
C PRO A 86 -13.50 -10.84 27.40
N LYS A 87 -14.80 -10.95 27.63
CA LYS A 87 -15.59 -9.84 28.18
C LYS A 87 -16.33 -10.34 29.42
N ASP A 88 -17.13 -9.47 30.03
CA ASP A 88 -17.82 -9.74 31.27
C ASP A 88 -18.43 -11.14 31.34
N ARG A 89 -18.29 -11.78 32.51
CA ARG A 89 -18.83 -13.12 32.81
C ARG A 89 -18.22 -14.23 31.93
N GLY A 90 -16.97 -14.09 31.54
CA GLY A 90 -16.26 -15.12 30.82
C GLY A 90 -16.68 -15.31 29.36
N ARG A 91 -17.51 -14.43 28.82
CA ARG A 91 -17.89 -14.51 27.42
C ARG A 91 -16.78 -13.99 26.53
N ALA A 92 -16.51 -14.70 25.45
CA ALA A 92 -15.54 -14.26 24.44
C ALA A 92 -16.26 -13.53 23.32
N HIS A 93 -15.70 -12.40 22.89
CA HIS A 93 -16.21 -11.67 21.73
C HIS A 93 -15.22 -11.80 20.57
N PRO A 94 -15.69 -12.13 19.37
CA PRO A 94 -14.79 -12.27 18.23
C PRO A 94 -14.26 -10.90 17.80
N ILE A 95 -12.96 -10.86 17.50
CA ILE A 95 -12.31 -9.69 16.93
C ILE A 95 -11.73 -10.13 15.60
N ARG A 96 -12.06 -9.37 14.55
CA ARG A 96 -11.52 -9.64 13.22
C ARG A 96 -10.44 -8.62 12.91
N LYS A 97 -9.23 -9.12 12.68
CA LYS A 97 -8.13 -8.28 12.22
C LYS A 97 -7.93 -8.55 10.75
N ARG A 98 -8.27 -7.56 9.94
CA ARG A 98 -8.17 -7.68 8.48
C ARG A 98 -6.76 -7.40 8.02
N THR A 99 -6.35 -8.09 6.96
CA THR A 99 -5.09 -7.82 6.29
C THR A 99 -5.35 -7.38 4.87
N SER A 100 -4.35 -6.78 4.25
CA SER A 100 -4.46 -6.22 2.90
C SER A 100 -3.26 -6.61 2.07
N HIS A 101 -3.48 -6.74 0.77
CA HIS A 101 -2.42 -6.87 -0.22
C HIS A 101 -2.33 -5.55 -0.95
N LEU A 102 -1.19 -4.87 -0.83
CA LEU A 102 -0.97 -3.56 -1.43
C LEU A 102 -0.16 -3.70 -2.71
N HIS A 103 -0.62 -3.07 -3.77
CA HIS A 103 0.03 -3.18 -5.08
C HIS A 103 0.24 -1.79 -5.68
N ILE A 104 1.42 -1.58 -6.25
CA ILE A 104 1.73 -0.37 -7.00
C ILE A 104 2.39 -0.77 -8.31
N VAL A 105 1.94 -0.16 -9.39
CA VAL A 105 2.54 -0.31 -10.72
C VAL A 105 2.99 1.06 -11.18
N LEU A 106 4.28 1.16 -11.51
CA LEU A 106 4.87 2.39 -12.07
C LEU A 106 5.05 2.23 -13.57
N GLU A 107 4.94 3.33 -14.29
CA GLU A 107 5.15 3.35 -15.73
C GLU A 107 5.88 4.63 -16.11
N GLU A 108 6.66 4.57 -17.20
CA GLU A 108 7.31 5.75 -17.72
C GLU A 108 6.32 6.56 -18.56
N GLY A 109 6.21 7.85 -18.26
CA GLY A 109 5.39 8.76 -19.02
C GLY A 109 6.11 9.30 -20.25
N ASN A 110 5.36 10.01 -21.07
CA ASN A 110 5.91 10.66 -22.26
C ASN A 110 6.57 11.98 -21.92
#